data_057ad55e95dd0cf163d756ee37d155e4
#
_entry.id   057ad55e95dd0cf163d756ee37d155e4
#
_cell.length_a   1.000
_cell.length_b   1.000
_cell.length_c   1.000
_cell.angle_alpha   90.00
_cell.angle_beta   90.00
_cell.angle_gamma   90.00
#
_symmetry.space_group_name_H-M   'P 1'
#
loop_
_entity.id
_entity.type
_entity.pdbx_description
1 polymer ?
#
loop_
_entity_poly.entity_id
_entity_poly.type
_entity_poly.pdbx_seq_one_letter_code
_entity_poly.pdbx_strand_id
1 'polypeptide(L)'
;MKEFRIESDLLGELQVPKEAYYGVQTQRALENFHISNSKMSDYPEFIRAFAFVKLAAAQANAALGVIPKEIGAAIEKAAHEVIDGKFHDQFPVDMFQGGAGTSVNMNTNEVIANRALEILGYEKGDYVHCYPNDHVNGSQSTNDSYPTAIKLAVFNMNKKLVKHVQALADAFRKKGKEFADVIKMGRTQLQDAVPMTLGQEFEAYAVSLEAEIATLNKTANSLLEINMGGTAIGTGLNAPHGYAKLCTENLAKATGEAFVLSHDLVEATPDTSAYVFYSSGLKKFAVKLSKICNDLRLLASGPRAGLSEINLPAMQPGSSIMPGKVNPVIPEVVNQVCFKVIGNDLTVTFAAEAGQLELNVMEPVICQAIMESITLFQNAADALKDKCVVGITANREVCLNMVKNSIGIVTALNPHIGYKNSTKIAKEALQTGKAVYDLVLDHGLLSKEKLDEILDPKNMIVAK
;
A
#
# COMPACT_ATOMS: atom_id res chain seq x y z
N MET A 1 -17.60 30.38 -26.22
CA MET A 1 -16.88 29.35 -27.04
C MET A 1 -15.56 29.08 -26.35
N LYS A 2 -15.13 27.83 -26.24
CA LYS A 2 -13.78 27.54 -25.74
C LYS A 2 -12.77 28.07 -26.78
N GLU A 3 -11.80 28.85 -26.34
CA GLU A 3 -10.72 29.30 -27.20
C GLU A 3 -9.65 28.20 -27.30
N PHE A 4 -9.02 28.07 -28.47
CA PHE A 4 -7.98 27.09 -28.72
C PHE A 4 -6.74 27.79 -29.28
N ARG A 5 -5.56 27.24 -29.00
CA ARG A 5 -4.33 27.54 -29.70
C ARG A 5 -3.96 26.35 -30.59
N ILE A 6 -3.29 26.60 -31.70
CA ILE A 6 -2.78 25.56 -32.59
C ILE A 6 -1.36 25.21 -32.16
N GLU A 7 -1.14 23.94 -31.92
CA GLU A 7 0.22 23.41 -31.69
C GLU A 7 0.47 22.27 -32.69
N SER A 8 1.75 22.01 -32.98
CA SER A 8 2.13 20.97 -33.94
C SER A 8 3.22 20.06 -33.36
N ASP A 9 3.16 18.80 -33.77
CA ASP A 9 4.22 17.82 -33.59
C ASP A 9 4.55 17.12 -34.93
N LEU A 10 5.34 16.04 -34.91
CA LEU A 10 5.72 15.29 -36.11
C LEU A 10 4.51 14.74 -36.89
N LEU A 11 3.36 14.53 -36.25
CA LEU A 11 2.15 13.99 -36.87
C LEU A 11 1.21 15.08 -37.40
N GLY A 12 1.50 16.35 -37.19
CA GLY A 12 0.72 17.48 -37.64
C GLY A 12 0.11 18.34 -36.54
N GLU A 13 -0.77 19.24 -36.91
CA GLU A 13 -1.38 20.23 -36.04
C GLU A 13 -2.61 19.68 -35.31
N LEU A 14 -2.77 20.10 -34.01
CA LEU A 14 -3.96 19.91 -33.23
C LEU A 14 -4.37 21.18 -32.50
N GLN A 15 -5.67 21.26 -32.20
CA GLN A 15 -6.24 22.29 -31.33
C GLN A 15 -6.05 21.89 -29.87
N VAL A 16 -5.34 22.72 -29.11
CA VAL A 16 -5.17 22.59 -27.67
C VAL A 16 -5.97 23.70 -26.98
N PRO A 17 -6.76 23.42 -25.90
CA PRO A 17 -7.47 24.48 -25.19
C PRO A 17 -6.50 25.60 -24.76
N LYS A 18 -6.84 26.84 -25.02
CA LYS A 18 -5.95 27.99 -24.78
C LYS A 18 -5.49 28.07 -23.33
N GLU A 19 -6.36 27.74 -22.39
CA GLU A 19 -6.05 27.81 -20.96
C GLU A 19 -5.25 26.62 -20.44
N ALA A 20 -5.18 25.51 -21.20
CA ALA A 20 -4.43 24.33 -20.78
C ALA A 20 -2.92 24.59 -20.71
N TYR A 21 -2.27 24.04 -19.69
CA TYR A 21 -0.81 24.02 -19.60
C TYR A 21 -0.19 22.83 -20.32
N TYR A 22 -0.97 21.77 -20.57
CA TYR A 22 -0.52 20.70 -21.46
C TYR A 22 -0.54 21.16 -22.93
N GLY A 23 0.16 20.43 -23.80
CA GLY A 23 0.30 20.75 -25.21
C GLY A 23 -0.21 19.68 -26.16
N VAL A 24 0.29 19.68 -27.39
CA VAL A 24 -0.17 18.84 -28.51
C VAL A 24 0.01 17.35 -28.24
N GLN A 25 1.10 16.91 -27.59
CA GLN A 25 1.32 15.49 -27.35
C GLN A 25 0.38 14.94 -26.29
N THR A 26 0.10 15.72 -25.25
CA THR A 26 -0.95 15.37 -24.27
C THR A 26 -2.33 15.35 -24.94
N GLN A 27 -2.67 16.34 -25.76
CA GLN A 27 -3.93 16.35 -26.48
C GLN A 27 -4.10 15.09 -27.34
N ARG A 28 -3.04 14.67 -28.05
CA ARG A 28 -3.03 13.45 -28.84
C ARG A 28 -3.21 12.19 -27.97
N ALA A 29 -2.57 12.17 -26.78
CA ALA A 29 -2.73 11.07 -25.84
C ALA A 29 -4.18 10.95 -25.33
N LEU A 30 -4.86 12.07 -25.10
CA LEU A 30 -6.27 12.09 -24.72
C LEU A 30 -7.21 11.55 -25.81
N GLU A 31 -6.84 11.75 -27.08
CA GLU A 31 -7.59 11.19 -28.20
C GLU A 31 -7.33 9.69 -28.37
N ASN A 32 -6.10 9.23 -28.11
CA ASN A 32 -5.70 7.83 -28.29
C ASN A 32 -6.09 6.91 -27.13
N PHE A 33 -5.98 7.40 -25.89
CA PHE A 33 -6.10 6.57 -24.70
C PHE A 33 -7.24 7.05 -23.80
N HIS A 34 -8.40 6.46 -24.03
CA HIS A 34 -9.58 6.57 -23.18
C HIS A 34 -9.97 5.15 -22.75
N ILE A 35 -9.11 4.54 -21.95
CA ILE A 35 -9.14 3.10 -21.65
C ILE A 35 -9.72 2.84 -20.26
N SER A 36 -9.34 3.66 -19.28
CA SER A 36 -9.76 3.49 -17.89
C SER A 36 -10.37 4.78 -17.33
N ASN A 37 -10.86 4.69 -16.09
CA ASN A 37 -11.26 5.88 -15.31
C ASN A 37 -10.14 6.41 -14.42
N SER A 38 -8.92 5.85 -14.53
CA SER A 38 -7.77 6.22 -13.72
C SER A 38 -6.85 7.16 -14.50
N LYS A 39 -6.66 8.36 -13.97
CA LYS A 39 -5.85 9.40 -14.61
C LYS A 39 -4.63 9.72 -13.75
N MET A 40 -3.60 10.29 -14.37
CA MET A 40 -2.43 10.75 -13.62
C MET A 40 -2.80 11.77 -12.53
N SER A 41 -3.81 12.62 -12.77
CA SER A 41 -4.33 13.58 -11.78
C SER A 41 -4.87 12.93 -10.50
N ASP A 42 -5.22 11.65 -10.53
CA ASP A 42 -5.69 10.92 -9.34
C ASP A 42 -4.54 10.52 -8.41
N TYR A 43 -3.29 10.67 -8.86
CA TYR A 43 -2.06 10.32 -8.14
C TYR A 43 -1.13 11.53 -7.93
N PRO A 44 -1.46 12.45 -7.00
CA PRO A 44 -0.67 13.66 -6.76
C PRO A 44 0.81 13.40 -6.46
N GLU A 45 1.13 12.27 -5.80
CA GLU A 45 2.52 11.89 -5.53
C GLU A 45 3.30 11.55 -6.79
N PHE A 46 2.64 11.02 -7.81
CA PHE A 46 3.28 10.73 -9.10
C PHE A 46 3.59 12.01 -9.87
N ILE A 47 2.65 12.97 -9.88
CA ILE A 47 2.89 14.30 -10.46
C ILE A 47 4.08 14.99 -9.78
N ARG A 48 4.09 15.00 -8.44
CA ARG A 48 5.19 15.58 -7.67
C ARG A 48 6.53 14.91 -7.97
N ALA A 49 6.54 13.57 -8.02
CA ALA A 49 7.74 12.81 -8.32
C ALA A 49 8.30 13.15 -9.69
N PHE A 50 7.45 13.25 -10.71
CA PHE A 50 7.87 13.67 -12.03
C PHE A 50 8.43 15.09 -12.04
N ALA A 51 7.80 16.02 -11.33
CA ALA A 51 8.31 17.39 -11.21
C ALA A 51 9.67 17.44 -10.50
N PHE A 52 9.93 16.59 -9.49
CA PHE A 52 11.27 16.45 -8.89
C PHE A 52 12.31 15.93 -9.88
N VAL A 53 11.96 14.97 -10.73
CA VAL A 53 12.85 14.48 -11.78
C VAL A 53 13.19 15.60 -12.76
N LYS A 54 12.18 16.38 -13.20
CA LYS A 54 12.42 17.51 -14.11
C LYS A 54 13.21 18.64 -13.46
N LEU A 55 13.01 18.90 -12.18
CA LEU A 55 13.81 19.85 -11.39
C LEU A 55 15.29 19.43 -11.37
N ALA A 56 15.56 18.17 -11.00
CA ALA A 56 16.92 17.65 -10.92
C ALA A 56 17.63 17.64 -12.28
N ALA A 57 16.90 17.30 -13.34
CA ALA A 57 17.40 17.31 -14.71
C ALA A 57 17.71 18.73 -15.20
N ALA A 58 16.83 19.71 -14.95
CA ALA A 58 17.05 21.10 -15.32
C ALA A 58 18.30 21.68 -14.64
N GLN A 59 18.47 21.41 -13.34
CA GLN A 59 19.66 21.80 -12.58
C GLN A 59 20.95 21.19 -13.16
N ALA A 60 20.92 19.90 -13.50
CA ALA A 60 22.07 19.23 -14.10
C ALA A 60 22.38 19.80 -15.49
N ASN A 61 21.37 19.97 -16.33
CA ASN A 61 21.53 20.50 -17.68
C ASN A 61 22.05 21.97 -17.69
N ALA A 62 21.51 22.81 -16.79
CA ALA A 62 22.01 24.20 -16.66
C ALA A 62 23.45 24.26 -16.15
N ALA A 63 23.82 23.39 -15.20
CA ALA A 63 25.20 23.33 -14.68
C ALA A 63 26.18 22.81 -15.72
N LEU A 64 25.79 21.89 -16.59
CA LEU A 64 26.62 21.34 -17.67
C LEU A 64 26.57 22.15 -18.97
N GLY A 65 25.79 23.25 -18.99
CA GLY A 65 25.69 24.12 -20.16
C GLY A 65 24.86 23.56 -21.32
N VAL A 66 24.03 22.55 -21.09
CA VAL A 66 23.13 21.98 -22.09
C VAL A 66 21.98 22.94 -22.41
N ILE A 67 21.45 23.60 -21.39
CA ILE A 67 20.40 24.61 -21.53
C ILE A 67 20.88 25.96 -20.99
N PRO A 68 20.36 27.09 -21.51
CA PRO A 68 20.65 28.41 -20.95
C PRO A 68 20.23 28.51 -19.49
N LYS A 69 21.06 29.16 -18.67
CA LYS A 69 20.78 29.28 -17.21
C LYS A 69 19.43 29.93 -16.91
N GLU A 70 19.01 30.90 -17.72
CA GLU A 70 17.73 31.58 -17.55
C GLU A 70 16.54 30.63 -17.78
N ILE A 71 16.61 29.80 -18.82
CA ILE A 71 15.60 28.77 -19.10
C ILE A 71 15.63 27.73 -17.99
N GLY A 72 16.78 27.26 -17.54
CA GLY A 72 16.91 26.34 -16.41
C GLY A 72 16.23 26.88 -15.15
N ALA A 73 16.49 28.14 -14.80
CA ALA A 73 15.86 28.78 -13.64
C ALA A 73 14.31 28.89 -13.76
N ALA A 74 13.80 29.13 -14.96
CA ALA A 74 12.36 29.18 -15.22
C ALA A 74 11.72 27.78 -15.08
N ILE A 75 12.39 26.75 -15.60
CA ILE A 75 11.96 25.34 -15.46
C ILE A 75 11.97 24.91 -13.98
N GLU A 76 13.04 25.24 -13.24
CA GLU A 76 13.11 24.96 -11.79
C GLU A 76 11.95 25.58 -11.03
N LYS A 77 11.65 26.87 -11.29
CA LYS A 77 10.54 27.57 -10.67
C LYS A 77 9.19 26.95 -11.01
N ALA A 78 8.97 26.59 -12.28
CA ALA A 78 7.75 25.91 -12.73
C ALA A 78 7.62 24.52 -12.06
N ALA A 79 8.71 23.75 -11.99
CA ALA A 79 8.72 22.44 -11.34
C ALA A 79 8.39 22.55 -9.84
N HIS A 80 8.91 23.55 -9.12
CA HIS A 80 8.55 23.80 -7.72
C HIS A 80 7.06 24.10 -7.56
N GLU A 81 6.44 24.88 -8.44
CA GLU A 81 5.01 25.16 -8.38
C GLU A 81 4.18 23.85 -8.54
N VAL A 82 4.60 22.92 -9.40
CA VAL A 82 3.96 21.60 -9.55
C VAL A 82 4.19 20.73 -8.30
N ILE A 83 5.38 20.72 -7.74
CA ILE A 83 5.70 20.02 -6.47
C ILE A 83 4.79 20.52 -5.33
N ASP A 84 4.55 21.82 -5.28
CA ASP A 84 3.69 22.47 -4.28
C ASP A 84 2.19 22.19 -4.49
N GLY A 85 1.82 21.49 -5.56
CA GLY A 85 0.45 21.05 -5.83
C GLY A 85 -0.33 21.93 -6.80
N LYS A 86 0.31 22.90 -7.46
CA LYS A 86 -0.33 23.67 -8.52
C LYS A 86 -0.38 22.85 -9.82
N PHE A 87 -1.37 23.13 -10.65
CA PHE A 87 -1.55 22.54 -11.98
C PHE A 87 -1.80 21.02 -11.99
N HIS A 88 -2.14 20.39 -10.87
CA HIS A 88 -2.39 18.94 -10.84
C HIS A 88 -3.58 18.52 -11.70
N ASP A 89 -4.53 19.39 -11.94
CA ASP A 89 -5.63 19.23 -12.88
C ASP A 89 -5.21 19.23 -14.37
N GLN A 90 -3.96 19.63 -14.65
CA GLN A 90 -3.37 19.67 -15.99
C GLN A 90 -2.71 18.34 -16.42
N PHE A 91 -2.94 17.26 -15.64
CA PHE A 91 -2.41 15.92 -15.92
C PHE A 91 -3.55 14.93 -16.22
N PRO A 92 -4.30 15.12 -17.33
CA PRO A 92 -5.52 14.36 -17.58
C PRO A 92 -5.29 13.00 -18.28
N VAL A 93 -4.04 12.61 -18.56
CA VAL A 93 -3.71 11.38 -19.31
C VAL A 93 -4.14 10.14 -18.54
N ASP A 94 -4.67 9.14 -19.27
CA ASP A 94 -5.04 7.83 -18.71
C ASP A 94 -3.79 7.09 -18.21
N MET A 95 -3.89 6.41 -17.09
CA MET A 95 -2.79 5.58 -16.56
C MET A 95 -2.51 4.36 -17.43
N PHE A 96 -3.52 3.88 -18.20
CA PHE A 96 -3.35 2.84 -19.21
C PHE A 96 -3.03 3.47 -20.56
N GLN A 97 -1.78 3.36 -20.98
CA GLN A 97 -1.27 3.97 -22.21
C GLN A 97 -0.16 3.12 -22.83
N GLY A 98 -0.09 3.07 -24.14
CA GLY A 98 1.04 2.53 -24.88
C GLY A 98 2.21 3.51 -24.90
N GLY A 99 3.41 3.04 -25.28
CA GLY A 99 4.59 3.88 -25.43
C GLY A 99 5.43 4.05 -24.15
N ALA A 100 5.39 3.06 -23.24
CA ALA A 100 6.25 3.01 -22.06
C ALA A 100 6.21 4.26 -21.15
N GLY A 101 5.06 4.97 -21.11
CA GLY A 101 4.90 6.17 -20.29
C GLY A 101 5.22 7.49 -21.00
N THR A 102 5.45 7.48 -22.32
CA THR A 102 5.76 8.71 -23.09
C THR A 102 4.67 9.78 -22.95
N SER A 103 3.38 9.40 -22.93
CA SER A 103 2.29 10.37 -22.77
C SER A 103 2.37 11.11 -21.43
N VAL A 104 2.68 10.42 -20.33
CA VAL A 104 2.88 11.03 -19.01
C VAL A 104 4.13 11.91 -18.98
N ASN A 105 5.25 11.43 -19.54
CA ASN A 105 6.50 12.21 -19.60
C ASN A 105 6.28 13.51 -20.40
N MET A 106 5.62 13.42 -21.55
CA MET A 106 5.36 14.61 -22.37
C MET A 106 4.32 15.53 -21.74
N ASN A 107 3.28 15.00 -21.08
CA ASN A 107 2.37 15.83 -20.31
C ASN A 107 3.11 16.67 -19.27
N THR A 108 4.04 16.05 -18.53
CA THR A 108 4.86 16.76 -17.56
C THR A 108 5.76 17.80 -18.21
N ASN A 109 6.43 17.45 -19.33
CA ASN A 109 7.28 18.36 -20.06
C ASN A 109 6.50 19.59 -20.59
N GLU A 110 5.31 19.37 -21.14
CA GLU A 110 4.48 20.43 -21.71
C GLU A 110 3.94 21.36 -20.62
N VAL A 111 3.44 20.83 -19.50
CA VAL A 111 2.97 21.65 -18.36
C VAL A 111 4.09 22.52 -17.80
N ILE A 112 5.26 21.94 -17.57
CA ILE A 112 6.42 22.68 -17.05
C ILE A 112 6.92 23.71 -18.07
N ALA A 113 7.00 23.35 -19.37
CA ALA A 113 7.45 24.27 -20.43
C ALA A 113 6.50 25.46 -20.56
N ASN A 114 5.19 25.25 -20.60
CA ASN A 114 4.20 26.32 -20.70
C ASN A 114 4.23 27.22 -19.46
N ARG A 115 4.44 26.67 -18.27
CA ARG A 115 4.60 27.50 -17.09
C ARG A 115 5.93 28.26 -17.07
N ALA A 116 7.01 27.66 -17.55
CA ALA A 116 8.29 28.33 -17.70
C ALA A 116 8.22 29.48 -18.71
N LEU A 117 7.49 29.32 -19.82
CA LEU A 117 7.23 30.40 -20.80
C LEU A 117 6.56 31.60 -20.14
N GLU A 118 5.51 31.41 -19.36
CA GLU A 118 4.85 32.50 -18.62
C GLU A 118 5.81 33.19 -17.62
N ILE A 119 6.66 32.42 -16.93
CA ILE A 119 7.69 32.96 -16.01
C ILE A 119 8.70 33.82 -16.76
N LEU A 120 9.01 33.46 -18.01
CA LEU A 120 9.91 34.22 -18.90
C LEU A 120 9.22 35.40 -19.61
N GLY A 121 7.88 35.54 -19.47
CA GLY A 121 7.10 36.61 -20.07
C GLY A 121 6.56 36.32 -21.48
N TYR A 122 6.50 35.05 -21.86
CA TYR A 122 5.98 34.59 -23.16
C TYR A 122 4.61 33.90 -22.99
N GLU A 123 3.90 33.73 -24.10
CA GLU A 123 2.63 33.02 -24.14
C GLU A 123 2.80 31.50 -24.13
N LYS A 124 1.79 30.77 -23.64
CA LYS A 124 1.76 29.31 -23.72
C LYS A 124 1.80 28.86 -25.19
N GLY A 125 2.63 27.87 -25.50
CA GLY A 125 2.83 27.37 -26.87
C GLY A 125 3.92 28.10 -27.66
N ASP A 126 4.53 29.16 -27.12
CA ASP A 126 5.66 29.86 -27.77
C ASP A 126 6.98 29.11 -27.53
N TYR A 127 7.03 27.90 -28.06
CA TYR A 127 8.10 26.94 -27.81
C TYR A 127 9.47 27.33 -28.40
N VAL A 128 9.56 28.44 -29.13
CA VAL A 128 10.85 29.00 -29.57
C VAL A 128 11.72 29.38 -28.37
N HIS A 129 11.10 29.80 -27.27
CA HIS A 129 11.77 30.25 -26.06
C HIS A 129 11.98 29.18 -24.98
N CYS A 130 11.06 28.20 -24.86
CA CYS A 130 11.21 27.07 -23.98
C CYS A 130 10.45 25.85 -24.55
N TYR A 131 11.18 24.94 -25.19
CA TYR A 131 10.60 23.78 -25.85
C TYR A 131 10.54 22.56 -24.91
N PRO A 132 9.40 21.84 -24.86
CA PRO A 132 9.25 20.68 -23.98
C PRO A 132 10.32 19.61 -24.17
N ASN A 133 10.68 19.28 -25.43
CA ASN A 133 11.65 18.22 -25.73
C ASN A 133 13.09 18.66 -25.52
N ASP A 134 13.48 19.85 -26.01
CA ASP A 134 14.89 20.26 -26.03
C ASP A 134 15.37 20.83 -24.68
N HIS A 135 14.46 21.49 -23.93
CA HIS A 135 14.80 22.14 -22.67
C HIS A 135 14.35 21.34 -21.45
N VAL A 136 13.05 21.04 -21.33
CA VAL A 136 12.51 20.33 -20.15
C VAL A 136 12.93 18.86 -20.15
N ASN A 137 12.90 18.21 -21.32
CA ASN A 137 13.34 16.82 -21.51
C ASN A 137 14.82 16.69 -21.92
N GLY A 138 15.58 17.77 -21.91
CA GLY A 138 17.00 17.75 -22.28
C GLY A 138 17.78 16.66 -21.57
N SER A 139 18.66 15.94 -22.27
CA SER A 139 19.49 14.83 -21.78
C SER A 139 18.69 13.63 -21.21
N GLN A 140 17.40 13.51 -21.49
CA GLN A 140 16.53 12.46 -20.96
C GLN A 140 15.87 11.66 -22.08
N SER A 141 15.45 10.47 -21.74
CA SER A 141 14.42 9.69 -22.42
C SER A 141 13.24 9.47 -21.46
N THR A 142 12.08 9.11 -21.99
CA THR A 142 11.03 8.53 -21.15
C THR A 142 11.54 7.31 -20.38
N ASN A 143 12.45 6.54 -21.01
CA ASN A 143 12.97 5.27 -20.50
C ASN A 143 13.84 5.38 -19.25
N ASP A 144 14.30 6.56 -18.90
CA ASP A 144 15.01 6.83 -17.64
C ASP A 144 14.19 7.73 -16.69
N SER A 145 13.51 8.75 -17.21
CA SER A 145 12.75 9.70 -16.39
C SER A 145 11.46 9.12 -15.84
N TYR A 146 10.75 8.28 -16.61
CA TYR A 146 9.48 7.67 -16.20
C TYR A 146 9.66 6.66 -15.06
N PRO A 147 10.53 5.61 -15.17
CA PRO A 147 10.77 4.70 -14.07
C PRO A 147 11.33 5.40 -12.83
N THR A 148 12.18 6.41 -12.99
CA THR A 148 12.68 7.21 -11.86
C THR A 148 11.55 7.92 -11.12
N ALA A 149 10.59 8.50 -11.85
CA ALA A 149 9.42 9.14 -11.24
C ALA A 149 8.50 8.13 -10.55
N ILE A 150 8.27 6.94 -11.14
CA ILE A 150 7.49 5.87 -10.51
C ILE A 150 8.16 5.44 -9.19
N LYS A 151 9.45 5.16 -9.21
CA LYS A 151 10.22 4.72 -8.04
C LYS A 151 10.11 5.74 -6.89
N LEU A 152 10.30 7.04 -7.17
CA LEU A 152 10.14 8.11 -6.19
C LEU A 152 8.69 8.21 -5.67
N ALA A 153 7.70 8.16 -6.55
CA ALA A 153 6.30 8.24 -6.16
C ALA A 153 5.89 7.08 -5.24
N VAL A 154 6.21 5.85 -5.64
CA VAL A 154 5.92 4.64 -4.87
C VAL A 154 6.63 4.66 -3.52
N PHE A 155 7.90 5.08 -3.48
CA PHE A 155 8.65 5.24 -2.23
C PHE A 155 7.96 6.22 -1.27
N ASN A 156 7.55 7.38 -1.76
CA ASN A 156 6.84 8.38 -0.96
C ASN A 156 5.44 7.91 -0.52
N MET A 157 4.72 7.22 -1.39
CA MET A 157 3.43 6.62 -1.05
C MET A 157 3.58 5.52 0.01
N ASN A 158 4.66 4.71 -0.04
CA ASN A 158 4.97 3.74 1.01
C ASN A 158 5.18 4.41 2.37
N LYS A 159 5.90 5.54 2.44
CA LYS A 159 6.10 6.30 3.69
C LYS A 159 4.78 6.77 4.32
N LYS A 160 3.77 7.03 3.50
CA LYS A 160 2.41 7.33 3.98
C LYS A 160 1.69 6.06 4.40
N LEU A 161 1.72 5.00 3.58
CA LEU A 161 1.08 3.72 3.89
C LEU A 161 1.51 3.17 5.24
N VAL A 162 2.82 3.14 5.54
CA VAL A 162 3.30 2.60 6.81
C VAL A 162 2.82 3.38 8.02
N LYS A 163 2.51 4.68 7.89
CA LYS A 163 1.90 5.47 8.97
C LYS A 163 0.45 5.04 9.23
N HIS A 164 -0.33 4.77 8.19
CA HIS A 164 -1.70 4.26 8.34
C HIS A 164 -1.70 2.85 8.95
N VAL A 165 -0.79 1.98 8.52
CA VAL A 165 -0.65 0.62 9.08
C VAL A 165 -0.19 0.69 10.55
N GLN A 166 0.73 1.59 10.90
CA GLN A 166 1.15 1.79 12.30
C GLN A 166 -0.02 2.26 13.17
N ALA A 167 -0.81 3.22 12.71
CA ALA A 167 -1.99 3.68 13.44
C ALA A 167 -3.02 2.55 13.66
N LEU A 168 -3.17 1.64 12.69
CA LEU A 168 -4.00 0.45 12.84
C LEU A 168 -3.40 -0.53 13.86
N ALA A 169 -2.09 -0.77 13.82
CA ALA A 169 -1.39 -1.62 14.80
C ALA A 169 -1.54 -1.07 16.23
N ASP A 170 -1.40 0.24 16.40
CA ASP A 170 -1.58 0.91 17.70
C ASP A 170 -3.01 0.77 18.22
N ALA A 171 -4.02 0.82 17.35
CA ALA A 171 -5.41 0.59 17.72
C ALA A 171 -5.64 -0.86 18.20
N PHE A 172 -5.08 -1.86 17.51
CA PHE A 172 -5.11 -3.25 17.97
C PHE A 172 -4.39 -3.43 19.30
N ARG A 173 -3.23 -2.82 19.49
CA ARG A 173 -2.48 -2.86 20.76
C ARG A 173 -3.25 -2.22 21.92
N LYS A 174 -3.95 -1.11 21.65
CA LYS A 174 -4.82 -0.49 22.65
C LYS A 174 -5.94 -1.44 23.08
N LYS A 175 -6.57 -2.14 22.12
CA LYS A 175 -7.57 -3.18 22.41
C LYS A 175 -6.95 -4.39 23.10
N GLY A 176 -5.74 -4.79 22.77
CA GLY A 176 -4.97 -5.81 23.49
C GLY A 176 -4.85 -5.51 24.97
N LYS A 177 -4.52 -4.27 25.33
CA LYS A 177 -4.48 -3.81 26.72
C LYS A 177 -5.86 -3.78 27.38
N GLU A 178 -6.90 -3.33 26.67
CA GLU A 178 -8.28 -3.28 27.18
C GLU A 178 -8.84 -4.67 27.47
N PHE A 179 -8.44 -5.69 26.72
CA PHE A 179 -8.92 -7.07 26.83
C PHE A 179 -7.91 -7.99 27.52
N ALA A 180 -6.92 -7.44 28.23
CA ALA A 180 -5.85 -8.22 28.85
C ALA A 180 -6.34 -9.24 29.89
N ASP A 181 -7.49 -8.97 30.52
CA ASP A 181 -8.14 -9.80 31.53
C ASP A 181 -9.32 -10.62 30.98
N VAL A 182 -9.62 -10.52 29.70
CA VAL A 182 -10.73 -11.26 29.07
C VAL A 182 -10.24 -12.64 28.65
N ILE A 183 -10.62 -13.66 29.40
CA ILE A 183 -10.24 -15.03 29.12
C ILE A 183 -11.13 -15.63 28.08
N LYS A 184 -10.53 -16.34 27.14
CA LYS A 184 -11.20 -17.05 26.07
C LYS A 184 -10.55 -18.40 25.79
N MET A 185 -11.26 -19.25 25.08
CA MET A 185 -10.68 -20.47 24.52
C MET A 185 -9.88 -20.15 23.25
N GLY A 186 -8.58 -20.47 23.26
CA GLY A 186 -7.76 -20.49 22.05
C GLY A 186 -8.15 -21.67 21.15
N ARG A 187 -8.09 -21.50 19.84
CA ARG A 187 -8.45 -22.53 18.87
C ARG A 187 -7.36 -22.81 17.87
N THR A 188 -7.18 -24.08 17.54
CA THR A 188 -6.40 -24.56 16.40
C THR A 188 -7.29 -25.41 15.52
N GLN A 189 -7.25 -25.21 14.20
CA GLN A 189 -8.17 -25.89 13.25
C GLN A 189 -9.66 -25.69 13.61
N LEU A 190 -10.00 -24.55 14.22
CA LEU A 190 -11.32 -24.21 14.79
C LEU A 190 -11.80 -25.12 15.92
N GLN A 191 -10.93 -25.99 16.45
CA GLN A 191 -11.20 -26.83 17.61
C GLN A 191 -10.62 -26.20 18.89
N ASP A 192 -11.25 -26.49 20.02
CA ASP A 192 -10.77 -26.05 21.33
C ASP A 192 -9.32 -26.49 21.56
N ALA A 193 -8.47 -25.57 21.99
CA ALA A 193 -7.08 -25.86 22.33
C ALA A 193 -6.85 -25.58 23.83
N VAL A 194 -6.34 -24.42 24.14
CA VAL A 194 -6.01 -24.02 25.52
C VAL A 194 -6.51 -22.60 25.79
N PRO A 195 -6.78 -22.26 27.07
CA PRO A 195 -7.14 -20.90 27.44
C PRO A 195 -6.06 -19.88 27.09
N MET A 196 -6.50 -18.70 26.70
CA MET A 196 -5.68 -17.52 26.47
C MET A 196 -6.49 -16.25 26.80
N THR A 197 -5.91 -15.07 26.72
CA THR A 197 -6.69 -13.83 26.76
C THR A 197 -7.02 -13.32 25.35
N LEU A 198 -8.15 -12.66 25.25
CA LEU A 198 -8.51 -11.89 24.03
C LEU A 198 -7.48 -10.77 23.81
N GLY A 199 -6.91 -10.24 24.91
CA GLY A 199 -5.82 -9.25 24.83
C GLY A 199 -4.57 -9.77 24.13
N GLN A 200 -4.15 -11.03 24.40
CA GLN A 200 -3.04 -11.68 23.71
C GLN A 200 -3.30 -11.83 22.19
N GLU A 201 -4.54 -12.15 21.82
CA GLU A 201 -4.93 -12.27 20.41
C GLU A 201 -4.86 -10.92 19.68
N PHE A 202 -5.36 -9.85 20.28
CA PHE A 202 -5.31 -8.51 19.71
C PHE A 202 -3.89 -7.93 19.67
N GLU A 203 -3.05 -8.21 20.67
CA GLU A 203 -1.63 -7.86 20.66
C GLU A 203 -0.89 -8.59 19.52
N ALA A 204 -1.21 -9.87 19.29
CA ALA A 204 -0.63 -10.63 18.18
C ALA A 204 -0.98 -10.02 16.81
N TYR A 205 -2.17 -9.45 16.65
CA TYR A 205 -2.53 -8.69 15.43
C TYR A 205 -1.66 -7.44 15.29
N ALA A 206 -1.44 -6.67 16.35
CA ALA A 206 -0.58 -5.50 16.33
C ALA A 206 0.86 -5.85 15.94
N VAL A 207 1.46 -6.85 16.60
CA VAL A 207 2.82 -7.34 16.30
C VAL A 207 2.93 -7.82 14.85
N SER A 208 1.89 -8.50 14.36
CA SER A 208 1.83 -8.96 12.97
C SER A 208 1.88 -7.81 11.96
N LEU A 209 1.15 -6.72 12.22
CA LEU A 209 1.14 -5.53 11.36
C LEU A 209 2.47 -4.78 11.39
N GLU A 210 3.11 -4.68 12.54
CA GLU A 210 4.45 -4.08 12.66
C GLU A 210 5.52 -4.85 11.87
N ALA A 211 5.44 -6.18 11.87
CA ALA A 211 6.31 -7.01 11.03
C ALA A 211 6.11 -6.75 9.52
N GLU A 212 4.88 -6.42 9.11
CA GLU A 212 4.60 -6.04 7.72
C GLU A 212 5.12 -4.64 7.38
N ILE A 213 5.09 -3.67 8.31
CA ILE A 213 5.72 -2.36 8.15
C ILE A 213 7.22 -2.52 7.83
N ALA A 214 7.92 -3.37 8.59
CA ALA A 214 9.32 -3.66 8.33
C ALA A 214 9.54 -4.27 6.94
N THR A 215 8.66 -5.16 6.49
CA THR A 215 8.71 -5.75 5.14
C THR A 215 8.49 -4.70 4.07
N LEU A 216 7.45 -3.87 4.19
CA LEU A 216 7.12 -2.81 3.22
C LEU A 216 8.29 -1.81 3.08
N ASN A 217 8.89 -1.39 4.19
CA ASN A 217 10.06 -0.50 4.15
C ASN A 217 11.27 -1.18 3.49
N LYS A 218 11.53 -2.45 3.81
CA LYS A 218 12.63 -3.20 3.19
C LYS A 218 12.46 -3.32 1.68
N THR A 219 11.26 -3.64 1.22
CA THR A 219 11.00 -3.77 -0.23
C THR A 219 10.99 -2.41 -0.93
N ALA A 220 10.51 -1.34 -0.27
CA ALA A 220 10.55 0.01 -0.83
C ALA A 220 11.97 0.53 -1.03
N ASN A 221 12.94 0.12 -0.22
CA ASN A 221 14.34 0.55 -0.37
C ASN A 221 14.96 0.13 -1.71
N SER A 222 14.47 -0.94 -2.36
CA SER A 222 14.91 -1.31 -3.71
C SER A 222 14.56 -0.30 -4.78
N LEU A 223 13.60 0.60 -4.50
CA LEU A 223 13.19 1.67 -5.41
C LEU A 223 14.16 2.87 -5.41
N LEU A 224 15.13 2.89 -4.51
CA LEU A 224 16.09 4.01 -4.42
C LEU A 224 17.23 3.92 -5.44
N GLU A 225 17.38 2.80 -6.13
CA GLU A 225 18.32 2.64 -7.24
C GLU A 225 17.62 3.01 -8.56
N ILE A 226 18.20 3.95 -9.33
CA ILE A 226 17.60 4.54 -10.53
C ILE A 226 18.54 4.47 -11.73
N ASN A 227 17.96 4.52 -12.94
CA ASN A 227 18.68 4.50 -14.21
C ASN A 227 18.76 5.89 -14.88
N MET A 228 18.57 6.98 -14.12
CA MET A 228 18.55 8.36 -14.67
C MET A 228 19.84 8.69 -15.41
N GLY A 229 19.73 9.18 -16.65
CA GLY A 229 20.84 9.44 -17.54
C GLY A 229 21.22 8.25 -18.43
N GLY A 230 20.56 7.10 -18.29
CA GLY A 230 20.68 5.97 -19.22
C GLY A 230 20.12 6.28 -20.60
N THR A 231 19.24 7.26 -20.69
CA THR A 231 18.54 7.68 -21.89
C THR A 231 17.76 6.53 -22.55
N ALA A 232 17.92 6.31 -23.85
CA ALA A 232 17.05 5.39 -24.61
C ALA A 232 17.18 3.92 -24.18
N ILE A 233 18.41 3.43 -23.97
CA ILE A 233 18.73 2.00 -23.75
C ILE A 233 19.84 1.80 -22.68
N GLY A 234 20.10 2.79 -21.84
CA GLY A 234 21.13 2.72 -20.80
C GLY A 234 22.53 3.15 -21.23
N THR A 235 22.76 3.45 -22.50
CA THR A 235 24.09 3.84 -23.00
C THR A 235 24.42 5.34 -22.80
N GLY A 236 23.46 6.13 -22.35
CA GLY A 236 23.64 7.57 -22.11
C GLY A 236 23.79 8.42 -23.38
N LEU A 237 23.35 7.90 -24.54
CA LEU A 237 23.40 8.64 -25.80
C LEU A 237 22.62 9.95 -25.68
N ASN A 238 23.20 11.07 -26.16
CA ASN A 238 22.68 12.43 -26.06
C ASN A 238 22.70 13.08 -24.66
N ALA A 239 23.18 12.40 -23.63
CA ALA A 239 23.48 13.02 -22.35
C ALA A 239 24.98 13.41 -22.26
N PRO A 240 25.32 14.60 -21.74
CA PRO A 240 26.73 14.98 -21.59
C PRO A 240 27.39 14.17 -20.47
N HIS A 241 28.70 14.05 -20.54
CA HIS A 241 29.48 13.37 -19.51
C HIS A 241 29.21 13.97 -18.10
N GLY A 242 28.95 13.11 -17.14
CA GLY A 242 28.64 13.51 -15.75
C GLY A 242 27.17 13.79 -15.48
N TYR A 243 26.29 13.85 -16.50
CA TYR A 243 24.88 14.16 -16.33
C TYR A 243 24.17 13.16 -15.40
N ALA A 244 24.30 11.86 -15.64
CA ALA A 244 23.65 10.81 -14.87
C ALA A 244 23.93 10.95 -13.36
N LYS A 245 25.21 11.11 -13.00
CA LYS A 245 25.64 11.30 -11.63
C LYS A 245 25.07 12.58 -11.03
N LEU A 246 25.26 13.71 -11.71
CA LEU A 246 24.82 15.02 -11.21
C LEU A 246 23.30 15.11 -11.05
N CYS A 247 22.54 14.56 -12.01
CA CYS A 247 21.08 14.52 -11.93
C CYS A 247 20.60 13.66 -10.75
N THR A 248 21.22 12.50 -10.52
CA THR A 248 20.91 11.63 -9.36
C THR A 248 21.22 12.33 -8.04
N GLU A 249 22.38 13.01 -7.93
CA GLU A 249 22.75 13.79 -6.73
C GLU A 249 21.76 14.94 -6.48
N ASN A 250 21.36 15.65 -7.53
CA ASN A 250 20.36 16.72 -7.44
C ASN A 250 19.00 16.18 -6.99
N LEU A 251 18.57 15.02 -7.52
CA LEU A 251 17.32 14.38 -7.13
C LEU A 251 17.36 13.96 -5.65
N ALA A 252 18.44 13.32 -5.21
CA ALA A 252 18.63 12.94 -3.82
C ALA A 252 18.60 14.17 -2.89
N LYS A 253 19.27 15.27 -3.27
CA LYS A 253 19.26 16.52 -2.51
C LYS A 253 17.89 17.18 -2.47
N ALA A 254 17.18 17.24 -3.60
CA ALA A 254 15.87 17.89 -3.68
C ALA A 254 14.80 17.16 -2.91
N THR A 255 14.84 15.81 -2.88
CA THR A 255 13.87 14.97 -2.21
C THR A 255 14.23 14.66 -0.75
N GLY A 256 15.50 14.75 -0.38
CA GLY A 256 16.03 14.28 0.91
C GLY A 256 16.11 12.76 1.01
N GLU A 257 15.97 12.02 -0.12
CA GLU A 257 15.99 10.57 -0.17
C GLU A 257 17.35 10.05 -0.70
N ALA A 258 17.76 8.87 -0.28
CA ALA A 258 19.08 8.30 -0.59
C ALA A 258 19.09 7.61 -1.98
N PHE A 259 18.70 8.34 -3.03
CA PHE A 259 18.77 7.83 -4.40
C PHE A 259 20.22 7.60 -4.83
N VAL A 260 20.43 6.46 -5.48
CA VAL A 260 21.70 6.06 -6.05
C VAL A 260 21.54 5.71 -7.53
N LEU A 261 22.56 6.04 -8.32
CA LEU A 261 22.63 5.64 -9.71
C LEU A 261 22.95 4.15 -9.79
N SER A 262 22.23 3.40 -10.63
CA SER A 262 22.53 1.99 -10.88
C SER A 262 23.96 1.82 -11.41
N HIS A 263 24.58 0.70 -11.05
CA HIS A 263 25.93 0.36 -11.46
C HIS A 263 26.02 0.15 -12.99
N ASP A 264 25.02 -0.47 -13.58
CA ASP A 264 24.90 -0.69 -15.03
C ASP A 264 23.55 -0.17 -15.53
N LEU A 265 23.59 0.92 -16.29
CA LEU A 265 22.38 1.56 -16.79
C LEU A 265 21.71 0.79 -17.94
N VAL A 266 22.48 -0.06 -18.66
CA VAL A 266 21.95 -0.91 -19.74
C VAL A 266 21.10 -2.02 -19.12
N GLU A 267 21.56 -2.63 -18.04
CA GLU A 267 20.79 -3.62 -17.28
C GLU A 267 19.57 -2.98 -16.62
N ALA A 268 19.75 -1.83 -15.97
CA ALA A 268 18.71 -1.17 -15.20
C ALA A 268 17.59 -0.54 -16.04
N THR A 269 17.78 -0.35 -17.35
CA THR A 269 16.76 0.28 -18.21
C THR A 269 15.55 -0.65 -18.48
N PRO A 270 15.72 -1.94 -18.84
CA PRO A 270 14.59 -2.87 -18.96
C PRO A 270 14.17 -3.50 -17.61
N ASP A 271 14.97 -3.39 -16.55
CA ASP A 271 14.71 -4.10 -15.30
C ASP A 271 13.54 -3.51 -14.51
N THR A 272 12.60 -4.38 -14.16
CA THR A 272 11.43 -4.09 -13.33
C THR A 272 11.38 -4.87 -12.02
N SER A 273 12.50 -5.52 -11.64
CA SER A 273 12.60 -6.38 -10.46
C SER A 273 12.28 -5.64 -9.15
N ALA A 274 12.65 -4.36 -9.03
CA ALA A 274 12.33 -3.54 -7.87
C ALA A 274 10.81 -3.38 -7.68
N TYR A 275 10.05 -3.24 -8.76
CA TYR A 275 8.59 -3.17 -8.69
C TYR A 275 7.96 -4.51 -8.30
N VAL A 276 8.44 -5.62 -8.85
CA VAL A 276 8.01 -6.98 -8.47
C VAL A 276 8.29 -7.22 -7.00
N PHE A 277 9.46 -6.84 -6.51
CA PHE A 277 9.84 -7.01 -5.10
C PHE A 277 8.94 -6.18 -4.18
N TYR A 278 8.69 -4.92 -4.50
CA TYR A 278 7.80 -4.07 -3.72
C TYR A 278 6.35 -4.59 -3.75
N SER A 279 5.84 -4.97 -4.91
CA SER A 279 4.50 -5.54 -5.09
C SER A 279 4.33 -6.83 -4.28
N SER A 280 5.35 -7.68 -4.21
CA SER A 280 5.34 -8.88 -3.36
C SER A 280 5.19 -8.56 -1.87
N GLY A 281 5.76 -7.44 -1.42
CA GLY A 281 5.55 -6.90 -0.07
C GLY A 281 4.11 -6.50 0.18
N LEU A 282 3.47 -5.82 -0.77
CA LEU A 282 2.05 -5.47 -0.70
C LEU A 282 1.16 -6.73 -0.68
N LYS A 283 1.46 -7.74 -1.50
CA LYS A 283 0.73 -9.03 -1.47
C LYS A 283 0.88 -9.73 -0.12
N LYS A 284 2.08 -9.77 0.45
CA LYS A 284 2.33 -10.36 1.77
C LYS A 284 1.49 -9.66 2.84
N PHE A 285 1.43 -8.33 2.82
CA PHE A 285 0.58 -7.54 3.70
C PHE A 285 -0.91 -7.84 3.47
N ALA A 286 -1.37 -7.97 2.22
CA ALA A 286 -2.74 -8.35 1.89
C ALA A 286 -3.16 -9.68 2.54
N VAL A 287 -2.33 -10.71 2.44
CA VAL A 287 -2.58 -12.02 3.03
C VAL A 287 -2.71 -11.92 4.55
N LYS A 288 -1.84 -11.15 5.20
CA LYS A 288 -1.87 -10.96 6.65
C LYS A 288 -3.11 -10.19 7.10
N LEU A 289 -3.42 -9.08 6.46
CA LEU A 289 -4.56 -8.23 6.81
C LEU A 289 -5.89 -8.95 6.56
N SER A 290 -5.99 -9.71 5.46
CA SER A 290 -7.17 -10.52 5.16
C SER A 290 -7.41 -11.59 6.23
N LYS A 291 -6.34 -12.24 6.73
CA LYS A 291 -6.43 -13.22 7.83
C LYS A 291 -6.98 -12.56 9.10
N ILE A 292 -6.48 -11.39 9.47
CA ILE A 292 -6.99 -10.66 10.64
C ILE A 292 -8.48 -10.34 10.48
N CYS A 293 -8.91 -9.88 9.30
CA CYS A 293 -10.32 -9.60 9.02
C CYS A 293 -11.21 -10.86 9.07
N ASN A 294 -10.69 -12.00 8.60
CA ASN A 294 -11.40 -13.27 8.71
C ASN A 294 -11.62 -13.69 10.18
N ASP A 295 -10.60 -13.51 11.03
CA ASP A 295 -10.72 -13.78 12.46
C ASP A 295 -11.75 -12.86 13.12
N LEU A 296 -11.70 -11.55 12.87
CA LEU A 296 -12.68 -10.60 13.42
C LEU A 296 -14.10 -10.95 13.03
N ARG A 297 -14.33 -11.36 11.78
CA ARG A 297 -15.65 -11.82 11.30
C ARG A 297 -16.11 -13.09 12.00
N LEU A 298 -15.19 -14.05 12.21
CA LEU A 298 -15.49 -15.30 12.88
C LEU A 298 -15.77 -15.09 14.37
N LEU A 299 -14.93 -14.33 15.08
CA LEU A 299 -15.10 -14.01 16.50
C LEU A 299 -16.42 -13.27 16.78
N ALA A 300 -16.86 -12.41 15.85
CA ALA A 300 -18.10 -11.65 15.94
C ALA A 300 -19.32 -12.39 15.41
N SER A 301 -19.19 -13.63 14.94
CA SER A 301 -20.29 -14.39 14.34
C SER A 301 -21.43 -14.66 15.35
N GLY A 302 -22.66 -14.65 14.87
CA GLY A 302 -23.83 -14.90 15.68
C GLY A 302 -24.89 -13.79 15.57
N PRO A 303 -25.43 -13.24 16.67
CA PRO A 303 -24.94 -13.33 18.07
C PRO A 303 -25.36 -14.60 18.85
N ARG A 304 -26.30 -15.41 18.36
CA ARG A 304 -26.80 -16.59 19.11
C ARG A 304 -26.34 -17.92 18.53
N ALA A 305 -26.12 -17.98 17.22
CA ALA A 305 -25.73 -19.19 16.50
C ALA A 305 -24.29 -19.13 15.96
N GLY A 306 -23.41 -18.41 16.64
CA GLY A 306 -22.02 -18.27 16.30
C GLY A 306 -21.13 -18.12 17.53
N LEU A 307 -19.89 -17.69 17.38
CA LEU A 307 -18.93 -17.56 18.49
C LEU A 307 -19.29 -16.42 19.44
N SER A 308 -19.65 -15.26 18.89
CA SER A 308 -20.06 -14.08 19.67
C SER A 308 -19.09 -13.72 20.81
N GLU A 309 -17.78 -13.88 20.58
CA GLU A 309 -16.75 -13.51 21.58
C GLU A 309 -16.52 -12.00 21.64
N ILE A 310 -16.74 -11.32 20.51
CA ILE A 310 -16.65 -9.86 20.37
C ILE A 310 -17.88 -9.30 19.66
N ASN A 311 -18.11 -8.00 19.85
CA ASN A 311 -19.05 -7.25 19.04
C ASN A 311 -18.31 -6.24 18.20
N LEU A 312 -18.65 -6.15 16.92
CA LEU A 312 -18.17 -5.09 16.01
C LEU A 312 -19.17 -3.93 16.01
N PRO A 313 -18.72 -2.68 15.76
CA PRO A 313 -19.61 -1.55 15.57
C PRO A 313 -20.62 -1.79 14.44
N ALA A 314 -21.89 -1.44 14.69
CA ALA A 314 -22.94 -1.51 13.67
C ALA A 314 -22.76 -0.35 12.69
N MET A 315 -22.35 -0.62 11.45
CA MET A 315 -22.06 0.40 10.45
C MET A 315 -23.19 0.64 9.45
N GLN A 316 -24.06 -0.34 9.25
CA GLN A 316 -25.24 -0.24 8.40
C GLN A 316 -26.24 -1.36 8.70
N PRO A 317 -27.54 -1.22 8.32
CA PRO A 317 -28.48 -2.36 8.34
C PRO A 317 -27.95 -3.51 7.49
N GLY A 318 -27.99 -4.72 8.04
CA GLY A 318 -27.32 -5.89 7.44
C GLY A 318 -28.19 -6.69 6.45
N SER A 319 -29.48 -6.38 6.35
CA SER A 319 -30.41 -7.14 5.52
C SER A 319 -31.61 -6.31 5.10
N SER A 320 -32.06 -6.50 3.87
CA SER A 320 -33.31 -5.92 3.35
C SER A 320 -34.56 -6.66 3.81
N ILE A 321 -34.42 -7.89 4.33
CA ILE A 321 -35.58 -8.77 4.71
C ILE A 321 -35.52 -9.28 6.14
N MET A 322 -34.40 -9.13 6.86
CA MET A 322 -34.21 -9.59 8.24
C MET A 322 -34.00 -8.38 9.17
N PRO A 323 -35.06 -7.89 9.85
CA PRO A 323 -34.91 -6.75 10.77
C PRO A 323 -33.92 -7.06 11.89
N GLY A 324 -33.05 -6.10 12.19
CA GLY A 324 -32.07 -6.22 13.28
C GLY A 324 -30.78 -6.99 12.95
N LYS A 325 -30.65 -7.54 11.73
CA LYS A 325 -29.39 -8.18 11.30
C LYS A 325 -28.32 -7.10 11.02
N VAL A 326 -27.15 -7.27 11.62
CA VAL A 326 -25.96 -6.43 11.37
C VAL A 326 -24.82 -7.33 10.88
N ASN A 327 -24.21 -6.97 9.77
CA ASN A 327 -23.09 -7.72 9.17
C ASN A 327 -21.75 -7.04 9.46
N PRO A 328 -20.63 -7.79 9.46
CA PRO A 328 -19.27 -7.26 9.67
C PRO A 328 -18.70 -6.59 8.41
N VAL A 329 -19.41 -5.58 7.88
CA VAL A 329 -19.17 -5.00 6.54
C VAL A 329 -17.78 -4.35 6.39
N ILE A 330 -17.18 -3.85 7.47
CA ILE A 330 -15.84 -3.23 7.41
C ILE A 330 -14.76 -4.28 7.21
N PRO A 331 -14.65 -5.36 8.01
CA PRO A 331 -13.74 -6.46 7.68
C PRO A 331 -14.00 -7.08 6.29
N GLU A 332 -15.25 -7.14 5.84
CA GLU A 332 -15.60 -7.67 4.51
C GLU A 332 -15.02 -6.83 3.37
N VAL A 333 -15.18 -5.50 3.42
CA VAL A 333 -14.61 -4.63 2.39
C VAL A 333 -13.08 -4.65 2.41
N VAL A 334 -12.45 -4.77 3.59
CA VAL A 334 -10.99 -4.92 3.69
C VAL A 334 -10.52 -6.24 3.07
N ASN A 335 -11.26 -7.35 3.25
CA ASN A 335 -10.97 -8.60 2.52
C ASN A 335 -11.00 -8.38 0.99
N GLN A 336 -12.01 -7.64 0.46
CA GLN A 336 -12.12 -7.35 -0.97
C GLN A 336 -10.92 -6.53 -1.47
N VAL A 337 -10.48 -5.53 -0.69
CA VAL A 337 -9.26 -4.78 -0.98
C VAL A 337 -8.04 -5.70 -1.05
N CYS A 338 -7.90 -6.62 -0.08
CA CYS A 338 -6.80 -7.58 -0.07
C CYS A 338 -6.81 -8.48 -1.32
N PHE A 339 -7.98 -8.95 -1.75
CA PHE A 339 -8.08 -9.77 -2.97
C PHE A 339 -7.72 -8.97 -4.23
N LYS A 340 -8.14 -7.71 -4.31
CA LYS A 340 -7.78 -6.82 -5.42
C LYS A 340 -6.28 -6.61 -5.50
N VAL A 341 -5.61 -6.36 -4.36
CA VAL A 341 -4.15 -6.16 -4.30
C VAL A 341 -3.38 -7.43 -4.69
N ILE A 342 -3.86 -8.61 -4.29
CA ILE A 342 -3.27 -9.89 -4.74
C ILE A 342 -3.39 -10.03 -6.26
N GLY A 343 -4.53 -9.64 -6.84
CA GLY A 343 -4.70 -9.60 -8.30
C GLY A 343 -3.79 -8.58 -8.99
N ASN A 344 -3.57 -7.42 -8.39
CA ASN A 344 -2.65 -6.41 -8.89
C ASN A 344 -1.18 -6.90 -8.88
N ASP A 345 -0.75 -7.64 -7.85
CA ASP A 345 0.57 -8.26 -7.83
C ASP A 345 0.79 -9.26 -8.97
N LEU A 346 -0.25 -10.02 -9.32
CA LEU A 346 -0.20 -10.89 -10.49
C LEU A 346 -0.08 -10.09 -11.80
N THR A 347 -0.79 -8.95 -11.90
CA THR A 347 -0.65 -8.02 -13.03
C THR A 347 0.77 -7.50 -13.15
N VAL A 348 1.38 -7.07 -12.04
CA VAL A 348 2.79 -6.62 -11.99
C VAL A 348 3.72 -7.73 -12.45
N THR A 349 3.48 -8.97 -12.01
CA THR A 349 4.31 -10.13 -12.39
C THR A 349 4.27 -10.38 -13.89
N PHE A 350 3.08 -10.40 -14.52
CA PHE A 350 2.96 -10.59 -15.97
C PHE A 350 3.54 -9.42 -16.77
N ALA A 351 3.32 -8.20 -16.31
CA ALA A 351 3.85 -7.01 -16.96
C ALA A 351 5.38 -6.95 -16.89
N ALA A 352 5.96 -7.38 -15.78
CA ALA A 352 7.42 -7.48 -15.63
C ALA A 352 8.02 -8.55 -16.56
N GLU A 353 7.38 -9.72 -16.65
CA GLU A 353 7.82 -10.81 -17.53
C GLU A 353 7.71 -10.45 -19.03
N ALA A 354 6.78 -9.60 -19.40
CA ALA A 354 6.52 -9.19 -20.80
C ALA A 354 7.56 -8.22 -21.36
N GLY A 355 8.56 -7.77 -20.61
CA GLY A 355 9.65 -6.93 -21.12
C GLY A 355 10.47 -7.66 -22.19
N GLN A 356 10.92 -6.91 -23.20
CA GLN A 356 11.70 -7.46 -24.31
C GLN A 356 12.92 -6.57 -24.58
N LEU A 357 14.08 -7.23 -24.69
CA LEU A 357 15.36 -6.59 -24.98
C LEU A 357 15.65 -5.42 -24.01
N GLU A 358 15.94 -4.23 -24.51
CA GLU A 358 16.49 -3.10 -23.75
C GLU A 358 15.42 -2.21 -23.08
N LEU A 359 14.11 -2.62 -23.09
CA LEU A 359 13.05 -1.84 -22.45
C LEU A 359 11.86 -2.71 -22.06
N ASN A 360 11.27 -2.45 -20.90
CA ASN A 360 9.95 -2.96 -20.54
C ASN A 360 8.89 -1.90 -20.85
N VAL A 361 8.07 -2.14 -21.87
CA VAL A 361 7.01 -1.19 -22.31
C VAL A 361 5.74 -1.26 -21.45
N MET A 362 5.66 -2.18 -20.47
CA MET A 362 4.48 -2.41 -19.62
C MET A 362 4.54 -1.65 -18.29
N GLU A 363 5.53 -0.79 -18.08
CA GLU A 363 5.64 0.04 -16.87
C GLU A 363 4.36 0.84 -16.52
N PRO A 364 3.57 1.37 -17.46
CA PRO A 364 2.33 2.07 -17.13
C PRO A 364 1.36 1.24 -16.30
N VAL A 365 1.11 -0.03 -16.65
CA VAL A 365 0.22 -0.89 -15.88
C VAL A 365 0.86 -1.35 -14.56
N ILE A 366 2.19 -1.50 -14.50
CA ILE A 366 2.92 -1.74 -13.25
C ILE A 366 2.71 -0.56 -12.29
N CYS A 367 2.91 0.65 -12.78
CA CYS A 367 2.72 1.89 -12.03
C CYS A 367 1.30 1.99 -11.46
N GLN A 368 0.28 1.84 -12.32
CA GLN A 368 -1.12 1.91 -11.93
C GLN A 368 -1.47 0.86 -10.87
N ALA A 369 -1.09 -0.42 -11.08
CA ALA A 369 -1.40 -1.51 -10.17
C ALA A 369 -0.79 -1.32 -8.77
N ILE A 370 0.45 -0.83 -8.69
CA ILE A 370 1.13 -0.56 -7.42
C ILE A 370 0.50 0.64 -6.71
N MET A 371 0.31 1.76 -7.40
CA MET A 371 -0.24 2.98 -6.79
C MET A 371 -1.69 2.80 -6.34
N GLU A 372 -2.51 2.10 -7.12
CA GLU A 372 -3.86 1.70 -6.73
C GLU A 372 -3.83 0.86 -5.45
N SER A 373 -2.95 -0.14 -5.39
CA SER A 373 -2.82 -1.03 -4.24
C SER A 373 -2.45 -0.27 -2.96
N ILE A 374 -1.52 0.68 -3.04
CA ILE A 374 -1.13 1.51 -1.90
C ILE A 374 -2.30 2.38 -1.44
N THR A 375 -3.00 3.03 -2.37
CA THR A 375 -4.15 3.89 -2.08
C THR A 375 -5.29 3.10 -1.43
N LEU A 376 -5.60 1.93 -1.96
CA LEU A 376 -6.59 1.03 -1.40
C LEU A 376 -6.25 0.62 0.04
N PHE A 377 -4.98 0.31 0.32
CA PHE A 377 -4.55 -0.06 1.67
C PHE A 377 -4.57 1.09 2.66
N GLN A 378 -4.20 2.31 2.26
CA GLN A 378 -4.31 3.48 3.13
C GLN A 378 -5.76 3.66 3.60
N ASN A 379 -6.69 3.66 2.64
CA ASN A 379 -8.12 3.82 2.93
C ASN A 379 -8.69 2.63 3.74
N ALA A 380 -8.27 1.41 3.44
CA ALA A 380 -8.72 0.21 4.15
C ALA A 380 -8.20 0.17 5.60
N ALA A 381 -6.96 0.58 5.84
CA ALA A 381 -6.38 0.65 7.17
C ALA A 381 -7.12 1.66 8.05
N ASP A 382 -7.41 2.85 7.53
CA ASP A 382 -8.20 3.86 8.25
C ASP A 382 -9.63 3.39 8.51
N ALA A 383 -10.29 2.82 7.50
CA ALA A 383 -11.64 2.30 7.66
C ALA A 383 -11.70 1.18 8.72
N LEU A 384 -10.76 0.24 8.70
CA LEU A 384 -10.67 -0.85 9.67
C LEU A 384 -10.41 -0.32 11.08
N LYS A 385 -9.48 0.64 11.21
CA LYS A 385 -9.16 1.28 12.49
C LYS A 385 -10.37 2.01 13.07
N ASP A 386 -10.90 2.99 12.31
CA ASP A 386 -11.85 3.97 12.85
C ASP A 386 -13.29 3.45 12.92
N LYS A 387 -13.67 2.56 11.99
CA LYS A 387 -15.04 2.05 11.86
C LYS A 387 -15.21 0.62 12.39
N CYS A 388 -14.13 -0.03 12.81
CA CYS A 388 -14.18 -1.37 13.37
C CYS A 388 -13.39 -1.48 14.67
N VAL A 389 -12.04 -1.50 14.62
CA VAL A 389 -11.17 -1.88 15.73
C VAL A 389 -11.41 -1.04 16.98
N VAL A 390 -11.46 0.29 16.85
CA VAL A 390 -11.63 1.21 17.99
C VAL A 390 -12.93 0.95 18.76
N GLY A 391 -13.99 0.53 18.07
CA GLY A 391 -15.31 0.30 18.66
C GLY A 391 -15.59 -1.15 19.06
N ILE A 392 -14.66 -2.08 18.92
CA ILE A 392 -14.84 -3.48 19.34
C ILE A 392 -15.06 -3.58 20.85
N THR A 393 -16.03 -4.39 21.27
CA THR A 393 -16.26 -4.77 22.67
C THR A 393 -16.17 -6.27 22.85
N ALA A 394 -15.81 -6.71 24.04
CA ALA A 394 -15.69 -8.14 24.39
C ALA A 394 -16.95 -8.65 25.10
N ASN A 395 -17.43 -9.83 24.74
CA ASN A 395 -18.49 -10.56 25.44
C ASN A 395 -17.87 -11.48 26.50
N ARG A 396 -17.46 -10.89 27.63
CA ARG A 396 -16.67 -11.53 28.70
C ARG A 396 -17.30 -12.82 29.20
N GLU A 397 -18.61 -12.82 29.46
CA GLU A 397 -19.32 -13.98 29.95
C GLU A 397 -19.37 -15.12 28.91
N VAL A 398 -19.56 -14.79 27.63
CA VAL A 398 -19.54 -15.77 26.55
C VAL A 398 -18.17 -16.43 26.46
N CYS A 399 -17.10 -15.63 26.45
CA CYS A 399 -15.72 -16.13 26.44
C CYS A 399 -15.44 -17.05 27.64
N LEU A 400 -15.78 -16.60 28.85
CA LEU A 400 -15.55 -17.38 30.08
C LEU A 400 -16.37 -18.68 30.11
N ASN A 401 -17.63 -18.66 29.69
CA ASN A 401 -18.48 -19.84 29.63
C ASN A 401 -17.94 -20.87 28.63
N MET A 402 -17.41 -20.45 27.48
CA MET A 402 -16.77 -21.36 26.53
C MET A 402 -15.56 -22.05 27.16
N VAL A 403 -14.73 -21.33 27.93
CA VAL A 403 -13.60 -21.93 28.65
C VAL A 403 -14.09 -22.94 29.69
N LYS A 404 -15.04 -22.56 30.56
CA LYS A 404 -15.55 -23.43 31.61
C LYS A 404 -16.18 -24.74 31.09
N ASN A 405 -16.83 -24.67 29.93
CA ASN A 405 -17.49 -25.82 29.32
C ASN A 405 -16.58 -26.59 28.34
N SER A 406 -15.38 -26.11 28.07
CA SER A 406 -14.45 -26.79 27.14
C SER A 406 -13.79 -27.98 27.82
N ILE A 407 -13.67 -29.08 27.06
CA ILE A 407 -12.89 -30.25 27.47
C ILE A 407 -11.39 -29.91 27.44
N GLY A 408 -10.97 -28.91 26.68
CA GLY A 408 -9.58 -28.45 26.55
C GLY A 408 -8.94 -28.00 27.87
N ILE A 409 -9.74 -27.60 28.88
CA ILE A 409 -9.22 -27.23 30.21
C ILE A 409 -8.52 -28.39 30.94
N VAL A 410 -8.81 -29.64 30.56
CA VAL A 410 -8.14 -30.82 31.09
C VAL A 410 -6.62 -30.76 30.86
N THR A 411 -6.17 -30.04 29.84
CA THR A 411 -4.74 -29.87 29.56
C THR A 411 -4.03 -29.09 30.67
N ALA A 412 -4.70 -28.09 31.27
CA ALA A 412 -4.16 -27.36 32.40
C ALA A 412 -4.06 -28.24 33.67
N LEU A 413 -4.86 -29.30 33.74
CA LEU A 413 -4.86 -30.24 34.85
C LEU A 413 -3.80 -31.35 34.74
N ASN A 414 -3.27 -31.59 33.56
CA ASN A 414 -2.27 -32.64 33.27
C ASN A 414 -1.10 -32.68 34.28
N PRO A 415 -0.44 -31.54 34.64
CA PRO A 415 0.64 -31.56 35.59
C PRO A 415 0.24 -32.02 36.99
N HIS A 416 -1.05 -31.94 37.32
CA HIS A 416 -1.59 -32.20 38.66
C HIS A 416 -2.22 -33.56 38.84
N ILE A 417 -2.92 -34.06 37.78
CA ILE A 417 -3.65 -35.34 37.82
C ILE A 417 -3.03 -36.42 36.94
N GLY A 418 -2.06 -36.06 36.12
CA GLY A 418 -1.37 -36.93 35.19
C GLY A 418 -2.16 -37.23 33.92
N TYR A 419 -1.45 -37.57 32.84
CA TYR A 419 -2.03 -37.77 31.49
C TYR A 419 -3.14 -38.85 31.45
N LYS A 420 -2.98 -39.96 32.21
CA LYS A 420 -3.94 -41.06 32.22
C LYS A 420 -5.29 -40.64 32.81
N ASN A 421 -5.28 -39.88 33.91
CA ASN A 421 -6.52 -39.36 34.51
C ASN A 421 -7.11 -38.27 33.62
N SER A 422 -6.30 -37.40 33.04
CA SER A 422 -6.76 -36.37 32.11
C SER A 422 -7.48 -36.98 30.90
N THR A 423 -6.93 -38.06 30.32
CA THR A 423 -7.57 -38.78 29.20
C THR A 423 -8.88 -39.42 29.60
N LYS A 424 -8.97 -39.99 30.84
CA LYS A 424 -10.20 -40.57 31.36
C LYS A 424 -11.28 -39.50 31.51
N ILE A 425 -10.96 -38.38 32.15
CA ILE A 425 -11.87 -37.24 32.37
C ILE A 425 -12.32 -36.65 31.01
N ALA A 426 -11.41 -36.42 30.06
CA ALA A 426 -11.78 -35.93 28.75
C ALA A 426 -12.76 -36.86 28.02
N LYS A 427 -12.49 -38.15 28.04
CA LYS A 427 -13.37 -39.16 27.41
C LYS A 427 -14.78 -39.20 28.07
N GLU A 428 -14.84 -39.14 29.40
CA GLU A 428 -16.09 -39.13 30.15
C GLU A 428 -16.88 -37.83 29.90
N ALA A 429 -16.20 -36.66 29.88
CA ALA A 429 -16.80 -35.38 29.53
C ALA A 429 -17.43 -35.41 28.12
N LEU A 430 -16.74 -35.98 27.13
CA LEU A 430 -17.27 -36.16 25.76
C LEU A 430 -18.49 -37.04 25.71
N GLN A 431 -18.52 -38.14 26.50
CA GLN A 431 -19.61 -39.13 26.50
C GLN A 431 -20.84 -38.66 27.26
N THR A 432 -20.63 -37.93 28.35
CA THR A 432 -21.70 -37.59 29.30
C THR A 432 -22.22 -36.18 29.16
N GLY A 433 -21.44 -35.29 28.51
CA GLY A 433 -21.70 -33.85 28.48
C GLY A 433 -21.46 -33.15 29.81
N LYS A 434 -20.92 -33.83 30.86
CA LYS A 434 -20.57 -33.21 32.14
C LYS A 434 -19.34 -32.34 31.99
N ALA A 435 -19.31 -31.23 32.73
CA ALA A 435 -18.15 -30.36 32.78
C ALA A 435 -16.92 -31.08 33.36
N VAL A 436 -15.75 -30.82 32.81
CA VAL A 436 -14.45 -31.34 33.30
C VAL A 436 -14.26 -31.01 34.78
N TYR A 437 -14.68 -29.83 35.21
CA TYR A 437 -14.62 -29.38 36.60
C TYR A 437 -15.37 -30.35 37.55
N ASP A 438 -16.62 -30.67 37.23
CA ASP A 438 -17.46 -31.53 38.03
C ASP A 438 -16.90 -32.97 38.07
N LEU A 439 -16.44 -33.46 36.92
CA LEU A 439 -15.86 -34.81 36.82
C LEU A 439 -14.58 -34.97 37.65
N VAL A 440 -13.74 -33.95 37.73
CA VAL A 440 -12.52 -33.97 38.56
C VAL A 440 -12.85 -34.06 40.04
N LEU A 441 -13.91 -33.36 40.49
CA LEU A 441 -14.41 -33.40 41.83
C LEU A 441 -15.11 -34.76 42.13
N ASP A 442 -15.97 -35.22 41.23
CA ASP A 442 -16.70 -36.51 41.34
C ASP A 442 -15.73 -37.70 41.49
N HIS A 443 -14.59 -37.65 40.79
CA HIS A 443 -13.54 -38.67 40.88
C HIS A 443 -12.52 -38.44 42.03
N GLY A 444 -12.69 -37.38 42.82
CA GLY A 444 -11.79 -37.07 43.95
C GLY A 444 -10.34 -36.84 43.55
N LEU A 445 -10.07 -36.39 42.33
CA LEU A 445 -8.72 -36.22 41.82
C LEU A 445 -8.03 -34.97 42.35
N LEU A 446 -8.78 -33.92 42.68
CA LEU A 446 -8.32 -32.68 43.29
C LEU A 446 -9.38 -32.18 44.29
N SER A 447 -8.94 -31.41 45.30
CA SER A 447 -9.86 -30.63 46.14
C SER A 447 -10.45 -29.46 45.35
N LYS A 448 -11.62 -28.98 45.78
CA LYS A 448 -12.27 -27.82 45.16
C LYS A 448 -11.34 -26.60 45.12
N GLU A 449 -10.70 -26.33 46.29
CA GLU A 449 -9.79 -25.17 46.43
C GLU A 449 -8.59 -25.25 45.45
N LYS A 450 -8.04 -26.48 45.31
CA LYS A 450 -6.90 -26.68 44.38
C LYS A 450 -7.32 -26.60 42.91
N LEU A 451 -8.52 -27.12 42.62
CA LEU A 451 -9.07 -27.03 41.26
C LEU A 451 -9.40 -25.58 40.88
N ASP A 452 -10.00 -24.81 41.80
CA ASP A 452 -10.26 -23.39 41.62
C ASP A 452 -8.98 -22.59 41.39
N GLU A 453 -7.89 -22.91 42.18
CA GLU A 453 -6.57 -22.30 41.99
C GLU A 453 -5.98 -22.58 40.62
N ILE A 454 -6.02 -23.84 40.14
CA ILE A 454 -5.43 -24.25 38.86
C ILE A 454 -6.22 -23.66 37.70
N LEU A 455 -7.54 -23.66 37.81
CA LEU A 455 -8.44 -23.17 36.78
C LEU A 455 -8.75 -21.67 36.93
N ASP A 456 -8.12 -20.99 37.90
CA ASP A 456 -8.14 -19.54 37.89
C ASP A 456 -7.51 -19.06 36.57
N PRO A 457 -8.26 -18.32 35.82
CA PRO A 457 -7.80 -17.80 34.56
C PRO A 457 -6.40 -17.16 34.57
N LYS A 458 -6.04 -16.51 35.67
CA LYS A 458 -4.72 -15.90 35.85
C LYS A 458 -3.58 -16.93 35.88
N ASN A 459 -3.87 -18.16 36.31
CA ASN A 459 -2.88 -19.24 36.42
C ASN A 459 -2.81 -20.10 35.15
N MET A 460 -3.84 -20.06 34.30
CA MET A 460 -3.85 -20.79 33.03
C MET A 460 -3.09 -20.05 31.90
N ILE A 461 -2.82 -18.77 32.09
CA ILE A 461 -2.14 -17.92 31.12
C ILE A 461 -0.72 -17.69 31.63
N VAL A 462 0.23 -18.42 31.07
CA VAL A 462 1.66 -18.13 31.35
C VAL A 462 2.02 -16.86 30.57
N ALA A 463 2.00 -15.72 31.27
CA ALA A 463 2.63 -14.52 30.76
C ALA A 463 4.16 -14.78 30.74
N LYS A 464 4.75 -14.81 29.55
CA LYS A 464 6.22 -14.69 29.40
C LYS A 464 6.60 -13.24 29.36
#